data_78797dcab10ed23ac5194c7729a9f64f
#
_entry.id   78797dcab10ed23ac5194c7729a9f64f
#
_cell.length_a   1.000
_cell.length_b   1.000
_cell.length_c   1.000
_cell.angle_alpha   90.00
_cell.angle_beta   90.00
_cell.angle_gamma   90.00
#
_symmetry.space_group_name_H-M   'P 1'
#
loop_
_entity.id
_entity.type
_entity.pdbx_description
1 polymer ?
#
loop_
_entity_poly.entity_id
_entity_poly.type
_entity_poly.pdbx_seq_one_letter_code
_entity_poly.pdbx_strand_id
1 'polypeptide(L)'
;LQWLKQKLEQYKSKKNVFLILHIPPEEWDEHAIYAPKFFELIYKYPNVRAGFHGHLHDQDGVFMARNIPFLFDSHVGGSWGTPYRGFRVVELLNDGTLVTYMMNPTEKLTELKYMA
;
A
#
# COMPACT_ATOMS: atom_id res chain seq x y z
N LEU A 1 -0.54 1.64 -17.64
CA LEU A 1 0.86 1.48 -17.17
C LEU A 1 1.83 2.52 -17.75
N GLN A 2 1.57 3.06 -18.94
CA GLN A 2 2.45 4.05 -19.56
C GLN A 2 2.62 5.30 -18.67
N TRP A 3 1.54 5.83 -18.14
CA TRP A 3 1.58 6.95 -17.20
C TRP A 3 2.42 6.62 -15.96
N LEU A 4 2.22 5.45 -15.36
CA LEU A 4 2.99 5.01 -14.19
C LEU A 4 4.49 4.94 -14.53
N LYS A 5 4.85 4.34 -15.66
CA LYS A 5 6.23 4.27 -16.12
C LYS A 5 6.86 5.67 -16.25
N GLN A 6 6.13 6.62 -16.84
CA GLN A 6 6.60 8.00 -16.96
C GLN A 6 6.84 8.62 -15.58
N LYS A 7 5.93 8.40 -14.62
CA LYS A 7 6.08 8.93 -13.26
C LYS A 7 7.23 8.29 -12.50
N LEU A 8 7.37 6.98 -12.58
CA LEU A 8 8.49 6.29 -11.95
C LEU A 8 9.83 6.78 -12.52
N GLU A 9 9.92 6.95 -13.83
CA GLU A 9 11.11 7.50 -14.47
C GLU A 9 11.38 8.95 -14.05
N GLN A 10 10.35 9.77 -13.97
CA GLN A 10 10.45 11.17 -13.52
C GLN A 10 11.00 11.28 -12.08
N TYR A 11 10.61 10.34 -11.22
CA TYR A 11 10.96 10.38 -9.79
C TYR A 11 12.02 9.36 -9.38
N LYS A 12 12.72 8.76 -10.32
CA LYS A 12 13.74 7.72 -10.03
C LYS A 12 14.89 8.18 -9.14
N SER A 13 15.16 9.48 -9.10
CA SER A 13 16.18 10.06 -8.24
C SER A 13 15.71 10.35 -6.81
N LYS A 14 14.42 10.21 -6.53
CA LYS A 14 13.89 10.39 -5.19
C LYS A 14 14.21 9.18 -4.33
N LYS A 15 14.47 9.40 -3.04
CA LYS A 15 14.80 8.30 -2.12
C LYS A 15 13.64 7.34 -1.88
N ASN A 16 12.43 7.89 -1.85
CA ASN A 16 11.23 7.12 -1.51
C ASN A 16 10.08 7.50 -2.44
N VAL A 17 9.48 6.51 -3.04
CA VAL A 17 8.26 6.62 -3.84
C VAL A 17 7.23 5.69 -3.24
N PHE A 18 6.04 6.20 -3.01
CA PHE A 18 4.89 5.46 -2.54
C PHE A 18 3.82 5.43 -3.61
N LEU A 19 3.17 4.29 -3.76
CA LEU A 19 2.07 4.10 -4.70
C LEU A 19 0.75 4.16 -3.94
N ILE A 20 -0.17 4.98 -4.42
CA ILE A 20 -1.52 5.06 -3.84
C ILE A 20 -2.51 4.67 -4.93
N LEU A 21 -3.26 3.62 -4.68
CA LEU A 21 -4.25 3.08 -5.61
C LEU A 21 -5.43 2.50 -4.83
N HIS A 22 -6.64 2.61 -5.39
CA HIS A 22 -7.83 2.12 -4.70
C HIS A 22 -7.91 0.60 -4.74
N ILE A 23 -7.90 0.01 -5.92
CA ILE A 23 -8.02 -1.44 -6.11
C ILE A 23 -6.61 -2.06 -6.04
N PRO A 24 -6.40 -3.08 -5.18
CA PRO A 24 -5.10 -3.73 -5.09
C PRO A 24 -4.73 -4.42 -6.41
N PRO A 25 -3.45 -4.41 -6.79
CA PRO A 25 -3.02 -4.96 -8.08
C PRO A 25 -3.35 -6.42 -8.30
N GLU A 26 -3.39 -7.21 -7.26
CA GLU A 26 -3.77 -8.63 -7.32
C GLU A 26 -5.22 -8.87 -7.68
N GLU A 27 -6.07 -7.85 -7.52
CA GLU A 27 -7.52 -7.89 -7.81
C GLU A 27 -7.87 -7.31 -9.18
N TRP A 28 -6.91 -6.80 -9.94
CA TRP A 28 -7.20 -5.99 -11.12
C TRP A 28 -7.85 -6.74 -12.26
N ASP A 29 -7.67 -8.03 -12.34
CA ASP A 29 -8.20 -8.77 -13.47
C ASP A 29 -8.23 -10.27 -13.18
N GLU A 30 -9.38 -10.88 -13.37
CA GLU A 30 -9.54 -12.34 -13.37
C GLU A 30 -8.59 -13.01 -14.38
N HIS A 31 -8.18 -12.29 -15.40
CA HIS A 31 -7.24 -12.76 -16.41
C HIS A 31 -5.77 -12.41 -16.13
N ALA A 32 -5.50 -11.70 -15.05
CA ALA A 32 -4.16 -11.36 -14.55
C ALA A 32 -3.21 -10.75 -15.60
N ILE A 33 -3.75 -10.05 -16.59
CA ILE A 33 -2.93 -9.52 -17.70
C ILE A 33 -2.14 -8.29 -17.25
N TYR A 34 -2.73 -7.45 -16.43
CA TYR A 34 -2.12 -6.18 -16.03
C TYR A 34 -1.28 -6.28 -14.77
N ALA A 35 -1.67 -7.11 -13.82
CA ALA A 35 -0.96 -7.22 -12.56
C ALA A 35 0.49 -7.70 -12.73
N PRO A 36 0.82 -8.72 -13.51
CA PRO A 36 2.20 -9.10 -13.77
C PRO A 36 3.04 -7.98 -14.38
N LYS A 37 2.49 -7.25 -15.35
CA LYS A 37 3.18 -6.11 -15.99
C LYS A 37 3.39 -4.93 -15.03
N PHE A 38 2.44 -4.70 -14.13
CA PHE A 38 2.58 -3.71 -13.08
C PHE A 38 3.74 -4.06 -12.16
N PHE A 39 3.77 -5.29 -11.65
CA PHE A 39 4.85 -5.74 -10.76
C PHE A 39 6.21 -5.74 -11.45
N GLU A 40 6.30 -6.23 -12.68
CA GLU A 40 7.53 -6.15 -13.47
C GLU A 40 8.04 -4.71 -13.63
N LEU A 41 7.12 -3.76 -13.80
CA LEU A 41 7.46 -2.36 -13.93
C LEU A 41 8.03 -1.80 -12.62
N ILE A 42 7.32 -1.97 -11.51
CA ILE A 42 7.75 -1.37 -10.24
C ILE A 42 9.04 -1.99 -9.70
N TYR A 43 9.31 -3.26 -10.00
CA TYR A 43 10.55 -3.92 -9.59
C TYR A 43 11.82 -3.32 -10.22
N LYS A 44 11.68 -2.55 -11.28
CA LYS A 44 12.80 -1.83 -11.91
C LYS A 44 13.19 -0.56 -11.16
N TYR A 45 12.37 -0.14 -10.18
CA TYR A 45 12.57 1.10 -9.44
C TYR A 45 12.75 0.80 -7.94
N PRO A 46 13.99 0.66 -7.49
CA PRO A 46 14.29 0.23 -6.11
C PRO A 46 13.86 1.26 -5.05
N ASN A 47 13.52 2.47 -5.46
CA ASN A 47 12.99 3.51 -4.58
C ASN A 47 11.47 3.42 -4.36
N VAL A 48 10.77 2.47 -4.99
CA VAL A 48 9.38 2.16 -4.65
C VAL A 48 9.36 1.41 -3.33
N ARG A 49 8.82 2.04 -2.29
CA ARG A 49 8.91 1.57 -0.91
C ARG A 49 7.67 0.83 -0.44
N ALA A 50 6.50 1.28 -0.86
CA ALA A 50 5.23 0.66 -0.48
C ALA A 50 4.11 1.07 -1.43
N GLY A 51 3.05 0.27 -1.45
CA GLY A 51 1.74 0.62 -1.98
C GLY A 51 0.71 0.73 -0.87
N PHE A 52 -0.24 1.63 -1.04
CA PHE A 52 -1.37 1.80 -0.12
C PHE A 52 -2.66 1.76 -0.91
N HIS A 53 -3.62 0.96 -0.45
CA HIS A 53 -4.88 0.81 -1.16
C HIS A 53 -6.05 0.49 -0.20
N GLY A 54 -7.27 0.58 -0.72
CA GLY A 54 -8.50 0.23 -0.03
C GLY A 54 -9.21 -0.91 -0.73
N HIS A 55 -10.46 -0.70 -1.10
CA HIS A 55 -11.31 -1.61 -1.87
C HIS A 55 -11.82 -2.83 -1.10
N LEU A 56 -10.98 -3.52 -0.38
CA LEU A 56 -11.32 -4.72 0.38
C LEU A 56 -11.94 -4.31 1.72
N HIS A 57 -13.28 -4.28 1.78
CA HIS A 57 -14.02 -3.77 2.94
C HIS A 57 -13.96 -4.66 4.17
N ASP A 58 -13.59 -5.89 4.01
CA ASP A 58 -13.57 -6.92 5.05
C ASP A 58 -12.16 -7.31 5.49
N GLN A 59 -11.15 -6.60 5.01
CA GLN A 59 -9.76 -6.95 5.27
C GLN A 59 -8.91 -5.71 5.57
N ASP A 60 -8.06 -5.87 6.57
CA ASP A 60 -6.89 -5.04 6.78
C ASP A 60 -5.65 -5.93 6.72
N GLY A 61 -4.56 -5.43 6.20
CA GLY A 61 -3.37 -6.27 6.15
C GLY A 61 -2.27 -5.76 5.23
N VAL A 62 -1.40 -6.68 4.91
CA VAL A 62 -0.28 -6.45 4.02
C VAL A 62 -0.12 -7.63 3.06
N PHE A 63 0.05 -7.31 1.80
CA PHE A 63 0.49 -8.23 0.76
C PHE A 63 1.93 -7.89 0.37
N MET A 64 2.81 -8.88 0.32
CA MET A 64 4.20 -8.67 -0.04
C MET A 64 4.45 -9.02 -1.49
N ALA A 65 4.77 -8.02 -2.31
CA ALA A 65 5.27 -8.21 -3.66
C ALA A 65 6.80 -8.14 -3.61
N ARG A 66 7.46 -9.29 -3.48
CA ARG A 66 8.87 -9.41 -3.12
C ARG A 66 9.12 -8.69 -1.79
N ASN A 67 9.90 -7.62 -1.79
CA ASN A 67 10.18 -6.80 -0.61
C ASN A 67 9.35 -5.51 -0.53
N ILE A 68 8.37 -5.34 -1.40
CA ILE A 68 7.51 -4.16 -1.42
C ILE A 68 6.18 -4.51 -0.73
N PRO A 69 5.87 -3.91 0.43
CA PRO A 69 4.58 -4.11 1.07
C PRO A 69 3.48 -3.32 0.36
N PHE A 70 2.37 -3.98 0.11
CA PHE A 70 1.12 -3.37 -0.28
C PHE A 70 0.17 -3.46 0.90
N LEU A 71 -0.13 -2.30 1.48
CA LEU A 71 -0.90 -2.18 2.70
C LEU A 71 -2.33 -1.76 2.36
N PHE A 72 -3.29 -2.47 2.91
CA PHE A 72 -4.69 -2.21 2.65
C PHE A 72 -5.48 -2.09 3.94
N ASP A 73 -6.45 -1.19 3.89
CA ASP A 73 -7.27 -0.81 5.03
C ASP A 73 -8.73 -0.79 4.60
N SER A 74 -9.60 -1.35 5.42
CA SER A 74 -10.98 -1.57 5.03
C SER A 74 -11.76 -0.26 4.87
N HIS A 75 -11.93 0.50 5.92
CA HIS A 75 -12.65 1.77 5.83
C HIS A 75 -12.50 2.66 7.07
N VAL A 76 -12.69 3.96 6.88
CA VAL A 76 -12.64 4.96 7.94
C VAL A 76 -13.98 5.08 8.66
N GLY A 77 -15.06 5.15 7.92
CA GLY A 77 -16.40 5.43 8.44
C GLY A 77 -17.12 4.25 9.05
N GLY A 78 -16.65 3.07 8.79
CA GLY A 78 -17.32 1.84 9.17
C GLY A 78 -18.55 1.53 8.33
N SER A 79 -18.60 0.35 7.83
CA SER A 79 -19.73 -0.20 7.10
C SER A 79 -19.77 -1.71 7.35
N TRP A 80 -19.99 -2.50 6.35
CA TRP A 80 -19.78 -3.94 6.44
C TRP A 80 -18.27 -4.25 6.42
N GLY A 81 -17.87 -5.40 6.88
CA GLY A 81 -16.48 -5.88 6.85
C GLY A 81 -15.82 -5.92 8.22
N THR A 82 -14.66 -5.31 8.40
CA THR A 82 -13.93 -5.34 9.65
C THR A 82 -14.71 -4.70 10.80
N PRO A 83 -14.57 -5.22 12.02
CA PRO A 83 -15.39 -4.78 13.15
C PRO A 83 -15.01 -3.40 13.67
N TYR A 84 -13.87 -2.86 13.32
CA TYR A 84 -13.46 -1.54 13.76
C TYR A 84 -13.24 -0.57 12.60
N ARG A 85 -13.24 0.69 12.92
CA ARG A 85 -13.00 1.81 12.00
C ARG A 85 -11.63 2.38 12.26
N GLY A 86 -11.01 2.92 11.25
CA GLY A 86 -9.71 3.52 11.48
C GLY A 86 -9.07 4.11 10.24
N PHE A 87 -7.87 4.53 10.44
CA PHE A 87 -7.00 5.02 9.37
C PHE A 87 -5.58 4.55 9.63
N ARG A 88 -4.82 4.49 8.59
CA ARG A 88 -3.41 4.13 8.68
C ARG A 88 -2.55 5.36 8.91
N VAL A 89 -1.68 5.25 9.89
CA VAL A 89 -0.58 6.19 10.09
C VAL A 89 0.65 5.65 9.37
N VAL A 90 1.36 6.53 8.69
CA VAL A 90 2.60 6.20 7.98
C VAL A 90 3.67 7.18 8.41
N GLU A 91 4.75 6.67 8.96
CA GLU A 91 5.89 7.45 9.40
C GLU A 91 7.13 7.02 8.62
N LEU A 92 7.77 7.97 7.97
CA LEU A 92 9.06 7.75 7.34
C LEU A 92 10.14 8.41 8.21
N LEU A 93 10.93 7.59 8.87
CA LEU A 93 11.97 8.06 9.77
C LEU A 93 13.20 8.58 9.02
N ASN A 94 14.03 9.38 9.70
CA ASN A 94 15.21 10.00 9.10
C ASN A 94 16.24 8.98 8.57
N ASP A 95 16.28 7.80 9.16
CA ASP A 95 17.14 6.69 8.71
C ASP A 95 16.56 5.91 7.52
N GLY A 96 15.37 6.31 7.04
CA GLY A 96 14.66 5.64 5.95
C GLY A 96 13.75 4.51 6.38
N THR A 97 13.64 4.24 7.68
CA THR A 97 12.70 3.23 8.18
C THR A 97 11.26 3.67 7.97
N LEU A 98 10.47 2.79 7.39
CA LEU A 98 9.03 2.96 7.24
C LEU A 98 8.32 2.27 8.40
N VAL A 99 7.56 3.03 9.16
CA VAL A 99 6.71 2.52 10.24
C VAL A 99 5.25 2.82 9.89
N THR A 100 4.38 1.83 10.00
CA THR A 100 2.96 2.05 9.73
C THR A 100 2.10 1.18 10.63
N TYR A 101 0.95 1.70 11.01
CA TYR A 101 0.01 1.04 11.89
C TYR A 101 -1.39 1.62 11.71
N MET A 102 -2.40 0.82 12.04
CA MET A 102 -3.79 1.26 12.08
C MET A 102 -4.07 2.00 13.39
N MET A 103 -4.82 3.07 13.31
CA MET A 103 -5.29 3.83 14.47
C MET A 103 -6.79 4.03 14.40
N ASN A 104 -7.45 3.70 15.50
CA ASN A 104 -8.83 4.07 15.76
C ASN A 104 -8.84 5.01 16.96
N PRO A 105 -9.27 6.27 16.81
CA PRO A 105 -9.24 7.25 17.90
C PRO A 105 -10.08 6.88 19.12
N THR A 106 -11.12 6.07 18.92
CA THR A 106 -12.04 5.66 19.99
C THR A 106 -11.61 4.37 20.68
N GLU A 107 -11.01 3.47 19.95
CA GLU A 107 -10.67 2.13 20.44
C GLU A 107 -9.17 1.93 20.69
N LYS A 108 -8.35 2.87 20.24
CA LYS A 108 -6.88 2.86 20.39
C LYS A 108 -6.23 1.54 19.92
N LEU A 109 -6.76 0.95 18.87
CA LEU A 109 -6.21 -0.27 18.30
C LEU A 109 -4.93 0.02 17.52
N THR A 110 -3.86 -0.65 17.90
CA THR A 110 -2.54 -0.52 17.28
C THR A 110 -1.99 -1.86 16.80
N GLU A 111 -2.88 -2.78 16.45
CA GLU A 111 -2.51 -4.20 16.34
C GLU A 111 -1.69 -4.57 15.12
N LEU A 112 -1.68 -3.77 14.06
CA LEU A 112 -0.93 -4.09 12.86
C LEU A 112 0.19 -3.08 12.61
N LYS A 113 1.24 -3.19 13.39
CA LYS A 113 2.45 -2.42 13.19
C LYS A 113 3.35 -3.11 12.18
N TYR A 114 3.68 -2.40 11.12
CA TYR A 114 4.64 -2.84 10.12
C TYR A 114 5.84 -1.90 10.12
N MET A 115 7.03 -2.49 10.09
CA MET A 115 8.30 -1.75 10.00
C MET A 115 9.12 -2.29 8.84
N ALA A 116 9.58 -1.40 8.00
CA ALA A 116 10.44 -1.76 6.88
C ALA A 116 11.59 -0.76 6.68
#